data_10a609469895ba225e5589ef5178d9b3
#
_entry.id   10a609469895ba225e5589ef5178d9b3
#
_cell.length_a   1.000
_cell.length_b   1.000
_cell.length_c   1.000
_cell.angle_alpha   90.00
_cell.angle_beta   90.00
_cell.angle_gamma   90.00
#
_symmetry.space_group_name_H-M   'P 1'
#
loop_
_entity.id
_entity.type
_entity.pdbx_description
1 polymer ?
#
loop_
_entity_poly.entity_id
_entity_poly.type
_entity_poly.pdbx_seq_one_letter_code
_entity_poly.pdbx_strand_id
1 'polypeptide(L)'
;KYFSGYMKRLSLFTLLLLIGFCLPLQAQIRWNQRWQDYIDRYKDIAIVEMHKYGIPASITLAQGLLESGAGTSELATKGNNHFGIKSHGWGGRTMRHDDDRRGELFRVYDSPLESYEDHSKFLANRAHYKSLFTLDKTDYKGWAHGLKRAGYATNPKYAYRLIDIIEAYRLYEHDKASPIVRHD
;
A
#
# COMPACT_ATOMS: atom_id res chain seq x y z
N LYS A 1 47.65 44.49 -9.01
CA LYS A 1 46.26 44.61 -9.54
C LYS A 1 45.73 43.29 -10.18
N TYR A 2 46.47 42.21 -10.26
CA TYR A 2 46.04 40.92 -10.90
C TYR A 2 45.56 39.85 -9.92
N PHE A 3 45.70 40.03 -8.61
CA PHE A 3 45.31 39.04 -7.61
C PHE A 3 43.85 39.09 -7.14
N SER A 4 43.17 40.23 -7.40
CA SER A 4 41.79 40.40 -6.91
C SER A 4 40.72 39.70 -7.76
N GLY A 5 41.02 39.39 -9.02
CA GLY A 5 40.04 38.75 -9.95
C GLY A 5 39.94 37.23 -9.82
N TYR A 6 40.99 36.57 -9.34
CA TYR A 6 41.03 35.11 -9.23
C TYR A 6 40.25 34.59 -8.02
N MET A 7 40.27 35.30 -6.92
CA MET A 7 39.53 34.91 -5.69
C MET A 7 38.02 35.07 -5.82
N LYS A 8 37.55 36.01 -6.64
CA LYS A 8 36.09 36.17 -6.85
C LYS A 8 35.48 35.08 -7.74
N ARG A 9 36.30 34.48 -8.65
CA ARG A 9 35.82 33.39 -9.52
C ARG A 9 35.86 32.03 -8.81
N LEU A 10 36.76 31.82 -7.84
CA LEU A 10 36.82 30.58 -7.07
C LEU A 10 35.64 30.46 -6.07
N SER A 11 35.19 31.59 -5.53
CA SER A 11 34.03 31.64 -4.58
C SER A 11 32.70 31.33 -5.25
N LEU A 12 32.54 31.66 -6.54
CA LEU A 12 31.29 31.39 -7.28
C LEU A 12 31.18 29.92 -7.70
N PHE A 13 32.30 29.27 -8.03
CA PHE A 13 32.34 27.84 -8.39
C PHE A 13 32.15 26.93 -7.18
N THR A 14 32.71 27.30 -6.03
CA THR A 14 32.49 26.53 -4.80
C THR A 14 31.07 26.68 -4.24
N LEU A 15 30.39 27.81 -4.46
CA LEU A 15 29.02 28.01 -4.05
C LEU A 15 28.02 27.21 -4.93
N LEU A 16 28.30 27.06 -6.21
CA LEU A 16 27.48 26.26 -7.13
C LEU A 16 27.60 24.74 -6.89
N LEU A 17 28.74 24.25 -6.36
CA LEU A 17 28.92 22.85 -5.98
C LEU A 17 28.22 22.47 -4.66
N LEU A 18 27.94 23.41 -3.79
CA LEU A 18 27.23 23.17 -2.51
C LEU A 18 25.71 23.17 -2.64
N ILE A 19 25.14 23.72 -3.71
CA ILE A 19 23.67 23.74 -3.94
C ILE A 19 23.18 22.43 -4.57
N GLY A 20 24.07 21.61 -5.12
CA GLY A 20 23.73 20.37 -5.86
C GLY A 20 23.43 19.14 -5.01
N PHE A 21 23.55 19.19 -3.66
CA PHE A 21 23.51 17.96 -2.83
C PHE A 21 22.48 17.97 -1.71
N CYS A 22 21.44 18.79 -1.82
CA CYS A 22 20.25 18.66 -0.95
C CYS A 22 19.16 17.86 -1.66
N LEU A 23 19.47 16.65 -2.15
CA LEU A 23 18.42 15.68 -2.45
C LEU A 23 17.81 15.27 -1.11
N PRO A 24 16.48 15.36 -0.95
CA PRO A 24 15.85 14.84 0.25
C PRO A 24 16.21 13.35 0.33
N LEU A 25 16.87 12.95 1.42
CA LEU A 25 17.13 11.55 1.74
C LEU A 25 15.76 10.93 2.05
N GLN A 26 14.99 10.60 1.01
CA GLN A 26 13.81 9.77 1.17
C GLN A 26 14.29 8.43 1.72
N ALA A 27 13.82 8.08 2.90
CA ALA A 27 14.11 6.79 3.50
C ALA A 27 13.55 5.70 2.59
N GLN A 28 14.40 5.23 1.69
CA GLN A 28 14.06 4.17 0.73
C GLN A 28 13.71 2.91 1.52
N ILE A 29 12.55 2.32 1.26
CA ILE A 29 12.17 1.04 1.86
C ILE A 29 13.27 0.03 1.50
N ARG A 30 13.90 -0.54 2.53
CA ARG A 30 14.88 -1.61 2.32
C ARG A 30 14.12 -2.89 2.00
N TRP A 31 14.57 -3.59 0.94
CA TRP A 31 14.09 -4.91 0.60
C TRP A 31 14.21 -5.87 1.80
N ASN A 32 13.20 -6.72 1.99
CA ASN A 32 13.18 -7.66 3.10
C ASN A 32 12.47 -8.95 2.67
N GLN A 33 13.07 -10.09 2.98
CA GLN A 33 12.61 -11.40 2.54
C GLN A 33 11.18 -11.71 3.00
N ARG A 34 10.81 -11.41 4.23
CA ARG A 34 9.45 -11.66 4.75
C ARG A 34 8.36 -10.94 3.95
N TRP A 35 8.67 -9.72 3.47
CA TRP A 35 7.75 -8.97 2.63
C TRP A 35 7.63 -9.61 1.25
N GLN A 36 8.75 -10.07 0.69
CA GLN A 36 8.74 -10.81 -0.58
C GLN A 36 7.95 -12.10 -0.45
N ASP A 37 8.14 -12.87 0.62
CA ASP A 37 7.39 -14.11 0.88
C ASP A 37 5.87 -13.87 0.99
N TYR A 38 5.48 -12.74 1.61
CA TYR A 38 4.08 -12.33 1.64
C TYR A 38 3.53 -12.04 0.24
N ILE A 39 4.26 -11.27 -0.56
CA ILE A 39 3.89 -10.95 -1.94
C ILE A 39 3.74 -12.24 -2.76
N ASP A 40 4.73 -13.11 -2.72
CA ASP A 40 4.72 -14.36 -3.47
C ASP A 40 3.56 -15.28 -3.10
N ARG A 41 3.16 -15.26 -1.84
CA ARG A 41 2.01 -16.04 -1.32
C ARG A 41 0.66 -15.49 -1.78
N TYR A 42 0.51 -14.17 -1.87
CA TYR A 42 -0.80 -13.54 -2.04
C TYR A 42 -0.99 -12.82 -3.38
N LYS A 43 0.04 -12.71 -4.24
CA LYS A 43 -0.05 -12.03 -5.54
C LYS A 43 -1.17 -12.57 -6.43
N ASP A 44 -1.33 -13.89 -6.49
CA ASP A 44 -2.34 -14.51 -7.35
C ASP A 44 -3.76 -14.18 -6.87
N ILE A 45 -3.98 -14.13 -5.55
CA ILE A 45 -5.27 -13.70 -4.99
C ILE A 45 -5.52 -12.23 -5.36
N ALA A 46 -4.53 -11.36 -5.20
CA ALA A 46 -4.67 -9.95 -5.54
C ALA A 46 -4.96 -9.72 -7.03
N ILE A 47 -4.35 -10.51 -7.93
CA ILE A 47 -4.61 -10.46 -9.37
C ILE A 47 -6.04 -10.92 -9.67
N VAL A 48 -6.52 -12.00 -9.05
CA VAL A 48 -7.91 -12.48 -9.21
C VAL A 48 -8.89 -11.40 -8.76
N GLU A 49 -8.67 -10.79 -7.58
CA GLU A 49 -9.51 -9.73 -7.06
C GLU A 49 -9.49 -8.47 -7.93
N MET A 50 -8.34 -8.12 -8.52
CA MET A 50 -8.22 -7.03 -9.47
C MET A 50 -9.13 -7.22 -10.69
N HIS A 51 -9.17 -8.42 -11.27
CA HIS A 51 -10.03 -8.72 -12.42
C HIS A 51 -11.51 -8.74 -12.04
N LYS A 52 -11.83 -9.14 -10.81
CA LYS A 52 -13.20 -9.27 -10.31
C LYS A 52 -13.81 -7.93 -9.91
N TYR A 53 -13.01 -7.05 -9.29
CA TYR A 53 -13.50 -5.80 -8.68
C TYR A 53 -12.89 -4.52 -9.26
N GLY A 54 -11.84 -4.60 -10.08
CA GLY A 54 -11.22 -3.43 -10.71
C GLY A 54 -10.23 -2.66 -9.84
N ILE A 55 -9.81 -3.19 -8.70
CA ILE A 55 -8.81 -2.58 -7.81
C ILE A 55 -7.43 -3.06 -8.25
N PRO A 56 -6.41 -2.19 -8.42
CA PRO A 56 -5.06 -2.62 -8.77
C PRO A 56 -4.52 -3.71 -7.82
N ALA A 57 -3.94 -4.77 -8.37
CA ALA A 57 -3.31 -5.82 -7.56
C ALA A 57 -2.17 -5.25 -6.68
N SER A 58 -1.43 -4.28 -7.21
CA SER A 58 -0.38 -3.55 -6.49
C SER A 58 -0.90 -2.84 -5.24
N ILE A 59 -2.06 -2.19 -5.33
CA ILE A 59 -2.72 -1.50 -4.21
C ILE A 59 -3.15 -2.53 -3.16
N THR A 60 -3.82 -3.60 -3.57
CA THR A 60 -4.29 -4.65 -2.65
C THR A 60 -3.13 -5.29 -1.91
N LEU A 61 -2.03 -5.63 -2.63
CA LEU A 61 -0.83 -6.20 -2.01
C LEU A 61 -0.14 -5.24 -1.04
N ALA A 62 0.03 -3.96 -1.43
CA ALA A 62 0.67 -2.96 -0.59
C ALA A 62 -0.14 -2.70 0.70
N GLN A 63 -1.47 -2.63 0.59
CA GLN A 63 -2.36 -2.52 1.75
C GLN A 63 -2.25 -3.76 2.64
N GLY A 64 -2.33 -4.96 2.08
CA GLY A 64 -2.19 -6.19 2.85
C GLY A 64 -0.86 -6.29 3.59
N LEU A 65 0.26 -5.93 2.94
CA LEU A 65 1.59 -5.84 3.57
C LEU A 65 1.60 -4.87 4.75
N LEU A 66 1.07 -3.66 4.53
CA LEU A 66 1.12 -2.58 5.51
C LEU A 66 0.23 -2.86 6.71
N GLU A 67 -1.03 -3.26 6.47
CA GLU A 67 -2.05 -3.44 7.52
C GLU A 67 -1.82 -4.71 8.35
N SER A 68 -1.27 -5.76 7.74
CA SER A 68 -1.04 -7.04 8.42
C SER A 68 0.38 -7.20 8.99
N GLY A 69 1.28 -6.21 8.77
CA GLY A 69 2.70 -6.38 9.08
C GLY A 69 3.32 -7.56 8.32
N ALA A 70 3.00 -7.67 7.02
CA ALA A 70 3.36 -8.81 6.18
C ALA A 70 2.82 -10.15 6.71
N GLY A 71 1.58 -10.15 7.15
CA GLY A 71 0.87 -11.35 7.63
C GLY A 71 1.24 -11.81 9.03
N THR A 72 1.97 -11.00 9.81
CA THR A 72 2.42 -11.38 11.16
C THR A 72 1.58 -10.77 12.28
N SER A 73 0.68 -9.84 11.98
CA SER A 73 -0.20 -9.25 12.99
C SER A 73 -1.13 -10.31 13.62
N GLU A 74 -1.61 -10.03 14.81
CA GLU A 74 -2.57 -10.90 15.49
C GLU A 74 -3.85 -11.09 14.67
N LEU A 75 -4.36 -10.01 14.06
CA LEU A 75 -5.53 -10.07 13.20
C LEU A 75 -5.32 -10.97 11.98
N ALA A 76 -4.13 -10.93 11.36
CA ALA A 76 -3.82 -11.78 10.22
C ALA A 76 -3.62 -13.25 10.61
N THR A 77 -2.91 -13.51 11.73
CA THR A 77 -2.54 -14.88 12.12
C THR A 77 -3.67 -15.66 12.80
N LYS A 78 -4.50 -14.98 13.60
CA LYS A 78 -5.59 -15.62 14.35
C LYS A 78 -6.96 -15.44 13.67
N GLY A 79 -7.13 -14.36 12.90
CA GLY A 79 -8.41 -14.01 12.28
C GLY A 79 -8.40 -14.02 10.75
N ASN A 80 -7.29 -14.39 10.10
CA ASN A 80 -7.09 -14.24 8.65
C ASN A 80 -7.45 -12.84 8.13
N ASN A 81 -7.47 -11.81 8.99
CA ASN A 81 -7.85 -10.45 8.66
C ASN A 81 -6.62 -9.63 8.28
N HIS A 82 -6.29 -9.63 7.00
CA HIS A 82 -5.09 -9.00 6.46
C HIS A 82 -5.21 -7.48 6.27
N PHE A 83 -6.41 -6.91 6.41
CA PHE A 83 -6.68 -5.49 6.14
C PHE A 83 -7.22 -4.74 7.36
N GLY A 84 -7.30 -5.39 8.52
CA GLY A 84 -7.81 -4.76 9.75
C GLY A 84 -9.26 -4.31 9.62
N ILE A 85 -10.12 -5.08 8.93
CA ILE A 85 -11.52 -4.69 8.75
C ILE A 85 -12.28 -4.91 10.04
N LYS A 86 -12.86 -3.82 10.57
CA LYS A 86 -13.69 -3.82 11.79
C LYS A 86 -15.05 -4.47 11.52
N SER A 87 -15.69 -4.98 12.56
CA SER A 87 -16.94 -5.76 12.43
C SER A 87 -18.14 -5.01 11.85
N HIS A 88 -18.38 -3.77 12.25
CA HIS A 88 -19.43 -2.87 11.71
C HIS A 88 -20.62 -3.57 11.04
N GLY A 89 -21.44 -4.27 11.81
CA GLY A 89 -22.61 -4.99 11.30
C GLY A 89 -22.29 -6.33 10.61
N TRP A 90 -21.08 -6.86 10.80
CA TRP A 90 -20.68 -8.17 10.33
C TRP A 90 -21.44 -9.28 11.06
N GLY A 91 -22.08 -10.17 10.30
CA GLY A 91 -22.82 -11.32 10.86
C GLY A 91 -21.96 -12.56 11.14
N GLY A 92 -20.68 -12.54 10.77
CA GLY A 92 -19.74 -13.65 10.96
C GLY A 92 -18.98 -13.58 12.29
N ARG A 93 -17.97 -14.44 12.42
CA ARG A 93 -17.09 -14.49 13.61
C ARG A 93 -16.30 -13.19 13.77
N THR A 94 -16.06 -12.81 15.02
CA THR A 94 -15.30 -11.62 15.38
C THR A 94 -14.26 -11.94 16.44
N MET A 95 -13.20 -11.12 16.51
CA MET A 95 -12.24 -11.12 17.59
C MET A 95 -12.01 -9.70 18.12
N ARG A 96 -11.65 -9.60 19.40
CA ARG A 96 -11.27 -8.32 20.01
C ARG A 96 -9.79 -8.03 19.76
N HIS A 97 -9.50 -6.79 19.40
CA HIS A 97 -8.13 -6.30 19.27
C HIS A 97 -8.07 -4.83 19.66
N ASP A 98 -6.96 -4.41 20.25
CA ASP A 98 -6.73 -3.01 20.60
C ASP A 98 -6.16 -2.28 19.38
N ASP A 99 -6.89 -1.23 18.93
CA ASP A 99 -6.52 -0.38 17.81
C ASP A 99 -6.72 1.08 18.23
N ASP A 100 -7.54 1.88 17.54
CA ASP A 100 -7.88 3.27 17.95
C ASP A 100 -8.55 3.30 19.31
N ARG A 101 -9.27 2.25 19.65
CA ARG A 101 -9.91 2.04 20.96
C ARG A 101 -9.58 0.64 21.47
N ARG A 102 -9.57 0.51 22.78
CA ARG A 102 -9.36 -0.77 23.46
C ARG A 102 -10.52 -1.74 23.19
N GLY A 103 -10.20 -2.98 22.81
CA GLY A 103 -11.17 -4.07 22.66
C GLY A 103 -12.15 -3.91 21.50
N GLU A 104 -11.78 -3.22 20.42
CA GLU A 104 -12.60 -3.14 19.22
C GLU A 104 -12.81 -4.52 18.57
N LEU A 105 -13.95 -4.69 17.89
CA LEU A 105 -14.30 -5.93 17.22
C LEU A 105 -13.88 -5.90 15.76
N PHE A 106 -13.11 -6.91 15.35
CA PHE A 106 -12.66 -7.13 14.00
C PHE A 106 -13.24 -8.40 13.41
N ARG A 107 -13.40 -8.43 12.10
CA ARG A 107 -13.89 -9.61 11.36
C ARG A 107 -12.87 -10.73 11.44
N VAL A 108 -13.37 -11.97 11.53
CA VAL A 108 -12.60 -13.21 11.45
C VAL A 108 -13.08 -13.98 10.23
N TYR A 109 -12.14 -14.40 9.40
CA TYR A 109 -12.38 -15.14 8.17
C TYR A 109 -11.88 -16.59 8.29
N ASP A 110 -12.41 -17.49 7.47
CA ASP A 110 -11.98 -18.89 7.42
C ASP A 110 -10.65 -19.04 6.63
N SER A 111 -10.38 -18.09 5.73
CA SER A 111 -9.15 -18.07 4.94
C SER A 111 -8.68 -16.65 4.59
N PRO A 112 -7.41 -16.47 4.23
CA PRO A 112 -6.94 -15.20 3.67
C PRO A 112 -7.68 -14.79 2.40
N LEU A 113 -8.14 -15.74 1.59
CA LEU A 113 -8.91 -15.47 0.37
C LEU A 113 -10.18 -14.67 0.67
N GLU A 114 -10.92 -15.07 1.72
CA GLU A 114 -12.13 -14.34 2.15
C GLU A 114 -11.81 -12.93 2.63
N SER A 115 -10.69 -12.73 3.31
CA SER A 115 -10.21 -11.41 3.72
C SER A 115 -9.93 -10.49 2.53
N TYR A 116 -9.29 -11.02 1.49
CA TYR A 116 -9.00 -10.27 0.27
C TYR A 116 -10.27 -9.93 -0.50
N GLU A 117 -11.20 -10.88 -0.62
CA GLU A 117 -12.49 -10.64 -1.28
C GLU A 117 -13.33 -9.62 -0.50
N ASP A 118 -13.38 -9.73 0.83
CA ASP A 118 -14.12 -8.78 1.66
C ASP A 118 -13.52 -7.38 1.62
N HIS A 119 -12.19 -7.26 1.55
CA HIS A 119 -11.51 -5.98 1.31
C HIS A 119 -11.92 -5.37 -0.04
N SER A 120 -11.95 -6.17 -1.10
CA SER A 120 -12.40 -5.72 -2.42
C SER A 120 -13.84 -5.25 -2.40
N LYS A 121 -14.73 -6.00 -1.77
CA LYS A 121 -16.14 -5.61 -1.55
C LYS A 121 -16.27 -4.34 -0.70
N PHE A 122 -15.45 -4.21 0.33
CA PHE A 122 -15.42 -3.03 1.19
C PHE A 122 -15.14 -1.75 0.41
N LEU A 123 -14.18 -1.78 -0.52
CA LEU A 123 -13.88 -0.63 -1.37
C LEU A 123 -14.95 -0.42 -2.45
N ALA A 124 -15.39 -1.50 -3.12
CA ALA A 124 -16.33 -1.40 -4.24
C ALA A 124 -17.73 -0.92 -3.83
N ASN A 125 -18.20 -1.26 -2.61
CA ASN A 125 -19.56 -1.00 -2.18
C ASN A 125 -19.73 0.30 -1.39
N ARG A 126 -18.66 1.02 -1.07
CA ARG A 126 -18.76 2.26 -0.29
C ARG A 126 -18.69 3.51 -1.16
N ALA A 127 -19.69 4.37 -1.03
CA ALA A 127 -19.86 5.55 -1.89
C ALA A 127 -18.64 6.47 -1.93
N HIS A 128 -17.93 6.65 -0.82
CA HIS A 128 -16.77 7.53 -0.75
C HIS A 128 -15.53 7.01 -1.48
N TYR A 129 -15.49 5.72 -1.86
CA TYR A 129 -14.43 5.17 -2.73
C TYR A 129 -14.83 5.11 -4.20
N LYS A 130 -16.09 5.42 -4.56
CA LYS A 130 -16.61 5.26 -5.92
C LYS A 130 -15.77 5.96 -7.00
N SER A 131 -15.23 7.14 -6.69
CA SER A 131 -14.39 7.90 -7.62
C SER A 131 -13.08 7.20 -7.98
N LEU A 132 -12.58 6.28 -7.15
CA LEU A 132 -11.37 5.51 -7.44
C LEU A 132 -11.54 4.62 -8.67
N PHE A 133 -12.73 4.08 -8.87
CA PHE A 133 -13.06 3.15 -9.96
C PHE A 133 -13.18 3.83 -11.33
N THR A 134 -12.98 5.16 -11.41
CA THR A 134 -12.80 5.89 -12.67
C THR A 134 -11.34 5.98 -13.10
N LEU A 135 -10.41 5.60 -12.23
CA LEU A 135 -8.98 5.58 -12.52
C LEU A 135 -8.60 4.32 -13.29
N ASP A 136 -7.54 4.42 -14.10
CA ASP A 136 -6.95 3.23 -14.72
C ASP A 136 -6.36 2.28 -13.65
N LYS A 137 -6.45 0.97 -13.87
CA LYS A 137 -5.89 -0.04 -12.96
C LYS A 137 -4.37 0.04 -12.84
N THR A 138 -3.69 0.64 -13.80
CA THR A 138 -2.24 0.85 -13.74
C THR A 138 -1.85 2.17 -13.08
N ASP A 139 -2.81 3.03 -12.75
CA ASP A 139 -2.59 4.30 -12.01
C ASP A 139 -2.56 4.07 -10.49
N TYR A 140 -1.64 3.24 -10.02
CA TYR A 140 -1.49 2.98 -8.58
C TYR A 140 -1.23 4.24 -7.75
N LYS A 141 -0.59 5.29 -8.32
CA LYS A 141 -0.35 6.57 -7.63
C LYS A 141 -1.67 7.32 -7.41
N GLY A 142 -2.48 7.42 -8.43
CA GLY A 142 -3.83 7.98 -8.34
C GLY A 142 -4.70 7.24 -7.33
N TRP A 143 -4.65 5.91 -7.34
CA TRP A 143 -5.33 5.05 -6.38
C TRP A 143 -4.86 5.29 -4.94
N ALA A 144 -3.54 5.30 -4.68
CA ALA A 144 -2.97 5.52 -3.34
C ALA A 144 -3.39 6.88 -2.76
N HIS A 145 -3.26 7.95 -3.54
CA HIS A 145 -3.70 9.28 -3.13
C HIS A 145 -5.22 9.36 -2.96
N GLY A 146 -5.97 8.70 -3.83
CA GLY A 146 -7.42 8.64 -3.76
C GLY A 146 -7.92 7.93 -2.50
N LEU A 147 -7.33 6.79 -2.13
CA LEU A 147 -7.62 6.09 -0.87
C LEU A 147 -7.39 7.00 0.34
N LYS A 148 -6.28 7.73 0.37
CA LYS A 148 -6.00 8.68 1.45
C LYS A 148 -7.03 9.81 1.50
N ARG A 149 -7.39 10.41 0.37
CA ARG A 149 -8.42 11.47 0.31
C ARG A 149 -9.80 10.95 0.74
N ALA A 150 -10.12 9.71 0.40
CA ALA A 150 -11.38 9.07 0.78
C ALA A 150 -11.42 8.61 2.26
N GLY A 151 -10.32 8.81 3.02
CA GLY A 151 -10.29 8.53 4.44
C GLY A 151 -10.03 7.07 4.82
N TYR A 152 -9.38 6.29 3.94
CA TYR A 152 -9.03 4.90 4.25
C TYR A 152 -8.15 4.79 5.50
N ALA A 153 -7.21 5.72 5.68
CA ALA A 153 -6.35 5.81 6.84
C ALA A 153 -6.17 7.26 7.31
N THR A 154 -5.98 7.45 8.61
CA THR A 154 -5.75 8.77 9.23
C THR A 154 -4.33 9.30 8.98
N ASN A 155 -3.33 8.41 8.87
CA ASN A 155 -1.93 8.79 8.69
C ASN A 155 -1.74 9.66 7.42
N PRO A 156 -1.18 10.90 7.54
CA PRO A 156 -0.99 11.80 6.41
C PRO A 156 -0.02 11.25 5.35
N LYS A 157 0.89 10.34 5.73
CA LYS A 157 1.87 9.72 4.84
C LYS A 157 1.37 8.42 4.19
N TYR A 158 0.09 8.04 4.39
CA TYR A 158 -0.43 6.75 3.94
C TYR A 158 -0.22 6.48 2.45
N ALA A 159 -0.60 7.45 1.60
CA ALA A 159 -0.44 7.31 0.15
C ALA A 159 1.03 7.10 -0.25
N TYR A 160 1.94 7.88 0.33
CA TYR A 160 3.37 7.75 0.05
C TYR A 160 3.92 6.39 0.51
N ARG A 161 3.49 5.88 1.67
CA ARG A 161 3.90 4.56 2.14
C ARG A 161 3.44 3.45 1.19
N LEU A 162 2.23 3.52 0.65
CA LEU A 162 1.77 2.57 -0.37
C LEU A 162 2.62 2.66 -1.64
N ILE A 163 2.87 3.87 -2.15
CA ILE A 163 3.68 4.10 -3.35
C ILE A 163 5.10 3.57 -3.15
N ASP A 164 5.74 3.88 -2.02
CA ASP A 164 7.09 3.40 -1.70
C ASP A 164 7.16 1.86 -1.69
N ILE A 165 6.16 1.17 -1.11
CA ILE A 165 6.06 -0.30 -1.13
C ILE A 165 5.91 -0.81 -2.56
N ILE A 166 4.98 -0.23 -3.31
CA ILE A 166 4.70 -0.65 -4.69
C ILE A 166 5.94 -0.50 -5.56
N GLU A 167 6.68 0.59 -5.43
CA GLU A 167 7.89 0.85 -6.22
C GLU A 167 9.07 -0.02 -5.76
N ALA A 168 9.29 -0.19 -4.44
CA ALA A 168 10.38 -1.00 -3.90
C ALA A 168 10.29 -2.48 -4.29
N TYR A 169 9.09 -3.03 -4.36
CA TYR A 169 8.82 -4.44 -4.71
C TYR A 169 8.27 -4.61 -6.13
N ARG A 170 8.21 -3.53 -6.94
CA ARG A 170 7.72 -3.52 -8.32
C ARG A 170 6.32 -4.12 -8.45
N LEU A 171 5.45 -3.93 -7.46
CA LEU A 171 4.12 -4.53 -7.43
C LEU A 171 3.24 -4.08 -8.60
N TYR A 172 3.51 -2.92 -9.18
CA TYR A 172 2.82 -2.38 -10.37
C TYR A 172 2.91 -3.32 -11.60
N GLU A 173 3.85 -4.26 -11.62
CA GLU A 173 3.92 -5.26 -12.69
C GLU A 173 2.73 -6.21 -12.66
N HIS A 174 2.17 -6.49 -11.48
CA HIS A 174 0.98 -7.34 -11.33
C HIS A 174 -0.30 -6.68 -11.85
N ASP A 175 -0.34 -5.35 -11.97
CA ASP A 175 -1.50 -4.62 -12.50
C ASP A 175 -1.74 -4.88 -14.00
N LYS A 176 -0.73 -5.43 -14.70
CA LYS A 176 -0.78 -5.82 -16.11
C LYS A 176 -0.99 -7.32 -16.32
N ALA A 177 -1.08 -8.09 -15.24
CA ALA A 177 -1.23 -9.54 -15.31
C ALA A 177 -2.56 -9.93 -15.96
N SER A 178 -2.53 -10.98 -16.78
CA SER A 178 -3.74 -11.60 -17.33
C SER A 178 -4.56 -12.28 -16.22
N PRO A 179 -5.89 -12.48 -16.44
CA PRO A 179 -6.70 -13.24 -15.51
C PRO A 179 -6.12 -14.63 -15.25
N ILE A 180 -6.07 -15.01 -13.97
CA ILE A 180 -5.64 -16.35 -13.59
C ILE A 180 -6.85 -17.26 -13.68
N VAL A 181 -6.79 -18.22 -14.61
CA VAL A 181 -7.80 -19.28 -14.73
C VAL A 181 -7.44 -20.36 -13.71
N ARG A 182 -8.25 -20.49 -12.66
CA ARG A 182 -8.16 -21.64 -11.76
C ARG A 182 -8.91 -22.80 -12.42
N HIS A 183 -8.20 -23.85 -12.73
CA HIS A 183 -8.83 -25.14 -13.06
C HIS A 183 -9.13 -25.83 -11.74
N ASP A 184 -10.40 -25.84 -11.37
CA ASP A 184 -10.92 -26.60 -10.22
C ASP A 184 -10.84 -28.11 -10.51
#